data_3495b1a168662ce41d5fd2d67833073e
#
_entry.id   3495b1a168662ce41d5fd2d67833073e
#
_cell.length_a   1.000
_cell.length_b   1.000
_cell.length_c   1.000
_cell.angle_alpha   90.00
_cell.angle_beta   90.00
_cell.angle_gamma   90.00
#
_symmetry.space_group_name_H-M   'P 1'
#
loop_
_entity.id
_entity.type
_entity.pdbx_description
1 polymer ?
#
loop_
_entity_poly.entity_id
_entity_poly.type
_entity_poly.pdbx_seq_one_letter_code
_entity_poly.pdbx_strand_id
1 'polypeptide(L)'
;MGLFNFFSKEKKETLDRGLSKTKESVFGKITRAIAGKSKVDDQVLDDLEEILITSDVGVETTLNIIARIEKRAASDKYLNVQELNTILREEIASLLMENNSVDTDSFDISSKIRPYVIMVVGVNGVGKTTTIGKLAYQFKQRGKSVYLGAADTFRAAAVEQLVIWGERVGVPDKKKKMGADPASV
;
A
#
# COMPACT_ATOMS: atom_id res chain seq x y z
N MET A 1 5.25 -13.48 -18.21
CA MET A 1 4.91 -14.22 -16.97
C MET A 1 4.23 -13.22 -16.05
N GLY A 2 2.92 -13.40 -15.79
CA GLY A 2 2.10 -12.36 -15.19
C GLY A 2 2.38 -12.15 -13.71
N LEU A 3 2.36 -10.89 -13.29
CA LEU A 3 2.45 -10.40 -11.91
C LEU A 3 1.47 -11.08 -10.92
N PHE A 4 0.48 -11.79 -11.41
CA PHE A 4 -0.59 -12.41 -10.63
C PHE A 4 -0.20 -13.72 -9.91
N ASN A 5 0.98 -14.27 -10.16
CA ASN A 5 1.44 -15.50 -9.50
C ASN A 5 2.21 -15.24 -8.19
N PHE A 6 2.39 -13.98 -7.78
CA PHE A 6 3.19 -13.61 -6.59
C PHE A 6 2.46 -13.84 -5.26
N PHE A 7 1.12 -13.88 -5.28
CA PHE A 7 0.36 -14.13 -4.05
C PHE A 7 -0.20 -15.56 -4.03
N SER A 8 0.00 -16.27 -2.94
CA SER A 8 -0.75 -17.50 -2.69
C SER A 8 -2.26 -17.21 -2.77
N LYS A 9 -3.07 -18.18 -3.18
CA LYS A 9 -4.53 -18.03 -3.32
C LYS A 9 -5.16 -17.41 -2.07
N GLU A 10 -4.71 -17.82 -0.89
CA GLU A 10 -5.18 -17.34 0.42
C GLU A 10 -4.83 -15.85 0.67
N LYS A 11 -3.61 -15.42 0.30
CA LYS A 11 -3.23 -14.00 0.38
C LYS A 11 -4.05 -13.12 -0.55
N LYS A 12 -4.35 -13.63 -1.75
CA LYS A 12 -5.19 -12.94 -2.72
C LYS A 12 -6.62 -12.77 -2.21
N GLU A 13 -7.23 -13.82 -1.66
CA GLU A 13 -8.58 -13.78 -1.09
C GLU A 13 -8.66 -12.81 0.11
N THR A 14 -7.64 -12.79 0.97
CA THR A 14 -7.58 -11.85 2.10
C THR A 14 -7.47 -10.41 1.65
N LEU A 15 -6.63 -10.14 0.62
CA LEU A 15 -6.47 -8.82 0.04
C LEU A 15 -7.76 -8.37 -0.66
N ASP A 16 -8.40 -9.24 -1.43
CA ASP A 16 -9.65 -8.96 -2.12
C ASP A 16 -10.77 -8.61 -1.15
N ARG A 17 -10.87 -9.31 -0.01
CA ARG A 17 -11.82 -9.00 1.05
C ARG A 17 -11.53 -7.64 1.70
N GLY A 18 -10.25 -7.33 1.96
CA GLY A 18 -9.85 -6.04 2.56
C GLY A 18 -10.09 -4.85 1.64
N LEU A 19 -9.99 -5.03 0.33
CA LEU A 19 -10.14 -3.99 -0.69
C LEU A 19 -11.53 -3.95 -1.35
N SER A 20 -12.49 -4.77 -0.92
CA SER A 20 -13.81 -4.89 -1.57
C SER A 20 -14.50 -3.54 -1.75
N LYS A 21 -14.59 -2.73 -0.67
CA LYS A 21 -15.21 -1.40 -0.71
C LYS A 21 -14.51 -0.43 -1.66
N THR A 22 -13.19 -0.45 -1.71
CA THR A 22 -12.39 0.39 -2.61
C THR A 22 -12.59 -0.04 -4.06
N LYS A 23 -12.60 -1.34 -4.32
CA LYS A 23 -12.90 -1.89 -5.65
C LYS A 23 -14.29 -1.51 -6.14
N GLU A 24 -15.30 -1.63 -5.30
CA GLU A 24 -16.68 -1.24 -5.65
C GLU A 24 -16.79 0.27 -5.91
N SER A 25 -16.09 1.10 -5.14
CA SER A 25 -16.13 2.55 -5.30
C SER A 25 -15.44 3.01 -6.60
N VAL A 26 -14.19 2.64 -6.83
CA VAL A 26 -13.40 3.14 -7.97
C VAL A 26 -13.76 2.41 -9.26
N PHE A 27 -13.67 1.08 -9.27
CA PHE A 27 -13.96 0.30 -10.48
C PHE A 27 -15.43 0.33 -10.86
N GLY A 28 -16.35 0.48 -9.90
CA GLY A 28 -17.76 0.67 -10.17
C GLY A 28 -18.06 2.02 -10.86
N LYS A 29 -17.32 3.07 -10.53
CA LYS A 29 -17.41 4.36 -11.25
C LYS A 29 -16.86 4.24 -12.67
N ILE A 30 -15.69 3.63 -12.83
CA ILE A 30 -15.07 3.39 -14.15
C ILE A 30 -16.03 2.58 -15.03
N THR A 31 -16.54 1.45 -14.55
CA THR A 31 -17.46 0.60 -15.30
C THR A 31 -18.72 1.36 -15.73
N ARG A 32 -19.26 2.25 -14.89
CA ARG A 32 -20.42 3.09 -15.24
C ARG A 32 -20.10 4.15 -16.30
N ALA A 33 -18.94 4.79 -16.18
CA ALA A 33 -18.51 5.82 -17.15
C ALA A 33 -18.31 5.26 -18.55
N ILE A 34 -17.84 4.01 -18.66
CA ILE A 34 -17.60 3.32 -19.93
C ILE A 34 -18.81 2.51 -20.43
N ALA A 35 -19.87 2.37 -19.61
CA ALA A 35 -21.04 1.60 -19.99
C ALA A 35 -21.75 2.19 -21.23
N GLY A 36 -21.99 1.36 -22.24
CA GLY A 36 -22.65 1.77 -23.47
C GLY A 36 -21.75 2.47 -24.50
N LYS A 37 -20.48 2.71 -24.19
CA LYS A 37 -19.50 3.26 -25.13
C LYS A 37 -18.80 2.11 -25.89
N SER A 38 -18.62 2.27 -27.20
CA SER A 38 -18.03 1.23 -28.05
C SER A 38 -16.55 1.45 -28.36
N LYS A 39 -16.05 2.68 -28.11
CA LYS A 39 -14.65 3.08 -28.37
C LYS A 39 -14.12 3.91 -27.23
N VAL A 40 -12.81 3.93 -27.07
CA VAL A 40 -12.09 4.86 -26.19
C VAL A 40 -11.89 6.15 -26.98
N ASP A 41 -12.72 7.15 -26.70
CA ASP A 41 -12.66 8.50 -27.25
C ASP A 41 -12.20 9.49 -26.17
N ASP A 42 -12.00 10.75 -26.56
CA ASP A 42 -11.56 11.81 -25.65
C ASP A 42 -12.50 11.94 -24.44
N GLN A 43 -13.82 11.80 -24.65
CA GLN A 43 -14.80 11.85 -23.57
C GLN A 43 -14.62 10.71 -22.56
N VAL A 44 -14.22 9.51 -23.01
CA VAL A 44 -13.92 8.39 -22.11
C VAL A 44 -12.65 8.67 -21.31
N LEU A 45 -11.65 9.29 -21.92
CA LEU A 45 -10.41 9.67 -21.25
C LEU A 45 -10.64 10.76 -20.22
N ASP A 46 -11.44 11.79 -20.54
CA ASP A 46 -11.83 12.86 -19.62
C ASP A 46 -12.61 12.30 -18.40
N ASP A 47 -13.61 11.44 -18.65
CA ASP A 47 -14.38 10.78 -17.60
C ASP A 47 -13.47 9.94 -16.68
N LEU A 48 -12.47 9.26 -17.26
CA LEU A 48 -11.50 8.46 -16.52
C LEU A 48 -10.57 9.33 -15.68
N GLU A 49 -10.11 10.45 -16.23
CA GLU A 49 -9.29 11.45 -15.51
C GLU A 49 -10.04 11.98 -14.29
N GLU A 50 -11.29 12.40 -14.46
CA GLU A 50 -12.13 12.90 -13.37
C GLU A 50 -12.32 11.83 -12.28
N ILE A 51 -12.55 10.57 -12.66
CA ILE A 51 -12.71 9.46 -11.71
C ILE A 51 -11.42 9.21 -10.93
N LEU A 52 -10.27 9.24 -11.57
CA LEU A 52 -8.98 9.04 -10.91
C LEU A 52 -8.70 10.16 -9.91
N ILE A 53 -8.86 11.43 -10.30
CA ILE A 53 -8.67 12.59 -9.44
C ILE A 53 -9.65 12.55 -8.25
N THR A 54 -10.93 12.30 -8.49
CA THR A 54 -11.95 12.22 -7.42
C THR A 54 -11.80 10.98 -6.53
N SER A 55 -10.97 10.04 -6.95
CA SER A 55 -10.58 8.86 -6.16
C SER A 55 -9.25 9.05 -5.42
N ASP A 56 -8.78 10.29 -5.30
CA ASP A 56 -7.59 10.70 -4.57
C ASP A 56 -6.26 10.26 -5.23
N VAL A 57 -6.29 10.02 -6.54
CA VAL A 57 -5.08 9.84 -7.33
C VAL A 57 -4.49 11.22 -7.65
N GLY A 58 -3.21 11.43 -7.36
CA GLY A 58 -2.55 12.71 -7.61
C GLY A 58 -2.62 13.11 -9.08
N VAL A 59 -2.78 14.41 -9.38
CA VAL A 59 -2.97 14.94 -10.74
C VAL A 59 -1.86 14.50 -11.68
N GLU A 60 -0.60 14.61 -11.29
CA GLU A 60 0.54 14.21 -12.11
C GLU A 60 0.50 12.72 -12.47
N THR A 61 0.17 11.86 -11.50
CA THR A 61 0.01 10.41 -11.71
C THR A 61 -1.15 10.12 -12.64
N THR A 62 -2.28 10.82 -12.47
CA THR A 62 -3.45 10.70 -13.34
C THR A 62 -3.11 11.04 -14.78
N LEU A 63 -2.50 12.20 -15.03
CA LEU A 63 -2.08 12.62 -16.37
C LEU A 63 -1.12 11.61 -17.02
N ASN A 64 -0.19 11.05 -16.25
CA ASN A 64 0.70 10.00 -16.74
C ASN A 64 -0.07 8.73 -17.14
N ILE A 65 -1.07 8.32 -16.36
CA ILE A 65 -1.92 7.15 -16.67
C ILE A 65 -2.70 7.41 -17.96
N ILE A 66 -3.37 8.57 -18.06
CA ILE A 66 -4.17 8.95 -19.24
C ILE A 66 -3.32 8.98 -20.49
N ALA A 67 -2.16 9.65 -20.47
CA ALA A 67 -1.24 9.72 -21.62
C ALA A 67 -0.78 8.32 -22.10
N ARG A 68 -0.54 7.38 -21.18
CA ARG A 68 -0.17 5.99 -21.52
C ARG A 68 -1.33 5.24 -22.16
N ILE A 69 -2.55 5.42 -21.63
CA ILE A 69 -3.76 4.81 -22.20
C ILE A 69 -4.02 5.37 -23.58
N GLU A 70 -3.95 6.69 -23.75
CA GLU A 70 -4.11 7.36 -25.05
C GLU A 70 -3.12 6.83 -26.09
N LYS A 71 -1.85 6.72 -25.74
CA LYS A 71 -0.81 6.17 -26.61
C LYS A 71 -1.11 4.72 -27.01
N ARG A 72 -1.59 3.89 -26.10
CA ARG A 72 -1.98 2.51 -26.40
C ARG A 72 -3.25 2.47 -27.25
N ALA A 73 -4.25 3.30 -26.95
CA ALA A 73 -5.48 3.41 -27.73
C ALA A 73 -5.21 3.86 -29.19
N ALA A 74 -4.26 4.78 -29.38
CA ALA A 74 -3.85 5.21 -30.73
C ALA A 74 -3.12 4.12 -31.53
N SER A 75 -2.44 3.21 -30.85
CA SER A 75 -1.72 2.08 -31.47
C SER A 75 -2.66 0.95 -31.89
N ASP A 76 -3.71 0.71 -31.11
CA ASP A 76 -4.67 -0.38 -31.30
C ASP A 76 -5.97 0.19 -31.90
N LYS A 77 -6.12 0.12 -33.21
CA LYS A 77 -7.29 0.63 -33.99
C LYS A 77 -8.67 0.10 -33.51
N TYR A 78 -8.71 -0.86 -32.62
CA TYR A 78 -9.92 -1.58 -32.17
C TYR A 78 -10.04 -1.70 -30.66
N LEU A 79 -9.48 -0.77 -29.89
CA LEU A 79 -9.60 -0.80 -28.44
C LEU A 79 -11.06 -0.69 -28.02
N ASN A 80 -11.61 -1.82 -27.59
CA ASN A 80 -12.95 -1.83 -27.02
C ASN A 80 -12.89 -1.45 -25.53
N VAL A 81 -14.00 -1.00 -25.01
CA VAL A 81 -14.13 -0.55 -23.62
C VAL A 81 -13.83 -1.66 -22.59
N GLN A 82 -13.98 -2.94 -22.95
CA GLN A 82 -13.64 -4.05 -22.08
C GLN A 82 -12.12 -4.22 -21.92
N GLU A 83 -11.37 -3.92 -22.96
CA GLU A 83 -9.92 -3.93 -22.95
C GLU A 83 -9.35 -2.75 -22.16
N LEU A 84 -10.05 -1.61 -22.09
CA LEU A 84 -9.65 -0.43 -21.33
C LEU A 84 -9.39 -0.75 -19.84
N ASN A 85 -10.22 -1.54 -19.20
CA ASN A 85 -10.00 -1.96 -17.82
C ASN A 85 -8.71 -2.78 -17.64
N THR A 86 -8.38 -3.60 -18.64
CA THR A 86 -7.15 -4.40 -18.61
C THR A 86 -5.94 -3.49 -18.77
N ILE A 87 -5.99 -2.59 -19.75
CA ILE A 87 -4.92 -1.61 -20.02
C ILE A 87 -4.70 -0.69 -18.82
N LEU A 88 -5.76 -0.12 -18.26
CA LEU A 88 -5.68 0.71 -17.07
C LEU A 88 -4.97 -0.02 -15.92
N ARG A 89 -5.34 -1.27 -15.70
CA ARG A 89 -4.71 -2.09 -14.65
C ARG A 89 -3.23 -2.37 -14.94
N GLU A 90 -2.89 -2.64 -16.19
CA GLU A 90 -1.52 -2.88 -16.61
C GLU A 90 -0.66 -1.62 -16.49
N GLU A 91 -1.17 -0.46 -16.90
CA GLU A 91 -0.43 0.80 -16.80
C GLU A 91 -0.22 1.24 -15.34
N ILE A 92 -1.23 1.10 -14.49
CA ILE A 92 -1.08 1.37 -13.05
C ILE A 92 -0.04 0.41 -12.43
N ALA A 93 -0.10 -0.88 -12.77
CA ALA A 93 0.86 -1.85 -12.28
C ALA A 93 2.28 -1.53 -12.76
N SER A 94 2.45 -1.12 -14.02
CA SER A 94 3.74 -0.70 -14.58
C SER A 94 4.31 0.51 -13.85
N LEU A 95 3.50 1.55 -13.63
CA LEU A 95 3.90 2.74 -12.87
C LEU A 95 4.33 2.42 -11.44
N LEU A 96 3.61 1.54 -10.77
CA LEU A 96 3.98 1.08 -9.42
C LEU A 96 5.31 0.33 -9.43
N MET A 97 5.58 -0.48 -10.46
CA MET A 97 6.84 -1.21 -10.59
C MET A 97 8.03 -0.31 -10.92
N GLU A 98 7.84 0.71 -11.77
CA GLU A 98 8.89 1.68 -12.11
C GLU A 98 9.40 2.42 -10.87
N ASN A 99 8.52 2.69 -9.90
CA ASN A 99 8.85 3.38 -8.66
C ASN A 99 9.30 2.45 -7.51
N ASN A 100 9.11 1.14 -7.64
CA ASN A 100 9.46 0.14 -6.63
C ASN A 100 10.59 -0.77 -7.12
N SER A 101 11.82 -0.28 -7.00
CA SER A 101 13.03 -1.07 -7.31
C SER A 101 13.49 -2.00 -6.18
N VAL A 102 12.81 -1.97 -5.02
CA VAL A 102 13.21 -2.74 -3.84
C VAL A 102 12.30 -3.95 -3.67
N ASP A 103 12.90 -5.13 -3.55
CA ASP A 103 12.19 -6.34 -3.15
C ASP A 103 11.70 -6.20 -1.70
N THR A 104 10.42 -5.85 -1.56
CA THR A 104 9.76 -5.65 -0.25
C THR A 104 9.52 -6.96 0.49
N ASP A 105 9.62 -8.11 -0.17
CA ASP A 105 9.38 -9.42 0.44
C ASP A 105 10.62 -10.00 1.13
N SER A 106 11.82 -9.50 0.81
CA SER A 106 13.05 -10.02 1.38
C SER A 106 13.21 -9.72 2.87
N PHE A 107 12.63 -8.61 3.36
CA PHE A 107 12.89 -8.10 4.72
C PHE A 107 14.40 -8.12 5.05
N ASP A 108 15.23 -8.00 4.02
CA ASP A 108 16.67 -8.05 4.17
C ASP A 108 17.17 -6.74 4.77
N ILE A 109 17.56 -6.84 6.02
CA ILE A 109 18.19 -5.74 6.74
C ILE A 109 19.70 -5.90 6.58
N SER A 110 20.36 -4.83 6.14
CA SER A 110 21.83 -4.81 6.06
C SER A 110 22.44 -5.28 7.37
N SER A 111 23.20 -6.38 7.30
CA SER A 111 23.94 -6.93 8.45
C SER A 111 25.06 -6.00 8.97
N LYS A 112 25.38 -4.94 8.21
CA LYS A 112 26.45 -3.98 8.54
C LYS A 112 26.02 -2.95 9.60
N ILE A 113 24.72 -2.73 9.80
CA ILE A 113 24.19 -1.74 10.76
C ILE A 113 23.55 -2.50 11.91
N ARG A 114 24.09 -2.31 13.14
CA ARG A 114 23.55 -2.92 14.36
C ARG A 114 23.56 -1.92 15.50
N PRO A 115 22.43 -1.64 16.15
CA PRO A 115 21.08 -2.12 15.79
C PRO A 115 20.55 -1.44 14.53
N TYR A 116 19.71 -2.13 13.77
CA TYR A 116 18.93 -1.53 12.70
C TYR A 116 17.66 -0.92 13.29
N VAL A 117 17.52 0.40 13.20
CA VAL A 117 16.41 1.13 13.81
C VAL A 117 15.36 1.49 12.78
N ILE A 118 14.11 1.10 13.04
CA ILE A 118 12.94 1.47 12.24
C ILE A 118 12.08 2.41 13.07
N MET A 119 11.98 3.66 12.65
CA MET A 119 11.08 4.64 13.27
C MET A 119 9.74 4.66 12.52
N VAL A 120 8.65 4.37 13.23
CA VAL A 120 7.29 4.41 12.67
C VAL A 120 6.61 5.70 13.12
N VAL A 121 6.34 6.58 12.16
CA VAL A 121 5.75 7.91 12.40
C VAL A 121 4.39 8.02 11.70
N GLY A 122 3.56 8.97 12.15
CA GLY A 122 2.25 9.25 11.55
C GLY A 122 1.28 9.88 12.55
N VAL A 123 0.14 10.38 12.06
CA VAL A 123 -0.92 10.98 12.90
C VAL A 123 -1.63 9.92 13.77
N ASN A 124 -2.46 10.36 14.71
CA ASN A 124 -3.18 9.44 15.59
C ASN A 124 -4.22 8.63 14.80
N GLY A 125 -4.42 7.36 15.19
CA GLY A 125 -5.42 6.49 14.60
C GLY A 125 -5.04 5.79 13.28
N VAL A 126 -3.92 6.13 12.64
CA VAL A 126 -3.50 5.54 11.34
C VAL A 126 -2.95 4.11 11.43
N GLY A 127 -2.91 3.52 12.62
CA GLY A 127 -2.49 2.13 12.78
C GLY A 127 -0.99 1.91 13.06
N LYS A 128 -0.24 2.94 13.52
CA LYS A 128 1.20 2.80 13.84
C LYS A 128 1.50 1.59 14.73
N THR A 129 0.85 1.51 15.89
CA THR A 129 1.09 0.44 16.88
C THR A 129 0.77 -0.94 16.31
N THR A 130 -0.32 -1.05 15.54
CA THR A 130 -0.68 -2.30 14.85
C THR A 130 0.36 -2.69 13.81
N THR A 131 0.87 -1.73 13.05
CA THR A 131 1.93 -1.94 12.05
C THR A 131 3.22 -2.39 12.71
N ILE A 132 3.62 -1.75 13.81
CA ILE A 132 4.80 -2.15 14.61
C ILE A 132 4.67 -3.61 15.06
N GLY A 133 3.52 -4.01 15.61
CA GLY A 133 3.29 -5.38 16.05
C GLY A 133 3.38 -6.40 14.89
N LYS A 134 2.83 -6.06 13.72
CA LYS A 134 2.93 -6.92 12.52
C LYS A 134 4.36 -7.03 11.99
N LEU A 135 5.10 -5.93 11.94
CA LEU A 135 6.51 -5.92 11.53
C LEU A 135 7.37 -6.74 12.50
N ALA A 136 7.19 -6.53 13.81
CA ALA A 136 7.88 -7.30 14.84
C ALA A 136 7.67 -8.81 14.67
N TYR A 137 6.42 -9.22 14.43
CA TYR A 137 6.09 -10.60 14.15
C TYR A 137 6.82 -11.12 12.89
N GLN A 138 6.78 -10.37 11.81
CA GLN A 138 7.43 -10.74 10.54
C GLN A 138 8.95 -10.90 10.68
N PHE A 139 9.61 -9.97 11.37
CA PHE A 139 11.05 -10.06 11.61
C PHE A 139 11.41 -11.24 12.52
N LYS A 140 10.62 -11.47 13.56
CA LYS A 140 10.82 -12.63 14.47
C LYS A 140 10.66 -13.96 13.72
N GLN A 141 9.64 -14.10 12.86
CA GLN A 141 9.45 -15.31 12.05
C GLN A 141 10.63 -15.59 11.11
N ARG A 142 11.38 -14.56 10.72
CA ARG A 142 12.61 -14.67 9.92
C ARG A 142 13.89 -14.82 10.76
N GLY A 143 13.73 -15.15 12.04
CA GLY A 143 14.87 -15.40 12.95
C GLY A 143 15.64 -14.14 13.37
N LYS A 144 15.08 -12.94 13.16
CA LYS A 144 15.73 -11.70 13.62
C LYS A 144 15.39 -11.44 15.09
N SER A 145 16.38 -10.93 15.84
CA SER A 145 16.15 -10.40 17.18
C SER A 145 15.47 -9.04 17.10
N VAL A 146 14.33 -8.90 17.73
CA VAL A 146 13.50 -7.70 17.66
C VAL A 146 13.31 -7.10 19.03
N TYR A 147 13.42 -5.79 19.13
CA TYR A 147 13.10 -4.98 20.30
C TYR A 147 12.09 -3.89 19.94
N LEU A 148 11.12 -3.65 20.82
CA LEU A 148 10.14 -2.57 20.65
C LEU A 148 10.53 -1.41 21.59
N GLY A 149 10.58 -0.19 21.04
CA GLY A 149 10.82 1.04 21.80
C GLY A 149 9.54 1.89 21.87
N ALA A 150 9.02 2.12 23.09
CA ALA A 150 7.83 2.92 23.32
C ALA A 150 8.17 4.41 23.44
N ALA A 151 8.49 5.07 22.33
CA ALA A 151 8.89 6.47 22.30
C ALA A 151 7.72 7.47 22.36
N ASP A 152 6.46 7.03 22.36
CA ASP A 152 5.28 7.87 22.61
C ASP A 152 5.08 8.04 24.13
N THR A 153 6.03 8.71 24.79
CA THR A 153 6.12 8.81 26.24
C THR A 153 5.05 9.71 26.86
N PHE A 154 4.32 10.47 26.06
CA PHE A 154 3.26 11.39 26.52
C PHE A 154 1.87 10.74 26.53
N ARG A 155 1.72 9.54 25.98
CA ARG A 155 0.44 8.84 25.86
C ARG A 155 0.49 7.47 26.51
N ALA A 156 -0.01 7.35 27.75
CA ALA A 156 -0.01 6.10 28.51
C ALA A 156 -0.62 4.93 27.71
N ALA A 157 -1.78 5.14 27.10
CA ALA A 157 -2.46 4.12 26.31
C ALA A 157 -1.63 3.65 25.10
N ALA A 158 -0.81 4.50 24.50
CA ALA A 158 0.05 4.11 23.39
C ALA A 158 1.20 3.20 23.85
N VAL A 159 1.78 3.51 25.01
CA VAL A 159 2.81 2.67 25.65
C VAL A 159 2.23 1.31 26.00
N GLU A 160 1.06 1.26 26.67
CA GLU A 160 0.40 0.02 27.07
C GLU A 160 0.05 -0.85 25.85
N GLN A 161 -0.50 -0.25 24.78
CA GLN A 161 -0.78 -0.97 23.54
C GLN A 161 0.48 -1.60 22.94
N LEU A 162 1.61 -0.91 22.98
CA LEU A 162 2.85 -1.47 22.45
C LEU A 162 3.37 -2.65 23.30
N VAL A 163 3.24 -2.55 24.62
CA VAL A 163 3.58 -3.64 25.55
C VAL A 163 2.74 -4.88 25.24
N ILE A 164 1.40 -4.72 25.09
CA ILE A 164 0.51 -5.83 24.73
C ILE A 164 0.93 -6.48 23.40
N TRP A 165 1.35 -5.70 22.42
CA TRP A 165 1.89 -6.24 21.17
C TRP A 165 3.21 -6.98 21.39
N GLY A 166 4.12 -6.45 22.22
CA GLY A 166 5.37 -7.12 22.62
C GLY A 166 5.12 -8.50 23.22
N GLU A 167 4.21 -8.57 24.18
CA GLU A 167 3.78 -9.82 24.83
C GLU A 167 3.16 -10.79 23.81
N ARG A 168 2.22 -10.31 23.00
CA ARG A 168 1.51 -11.14 22.00
C ARG A 168 2.45 -11.73 20.95
N VAL A 169 3.45 -10.98 20.53
CA VAL A 169 4.46 -11.41 19.55
C VAL A 169 5.60 -12.18 20.24
N GLY A 170 5.75 -12.01 21.56
CA GLY A 170 6.84 -12.59 22.35
C GLY A 170 8.18 -11.93 22.03
N VAL A 171 8.22 -10.62 21.94
CA VAL A 171 9.43 -9.81 21.77
C VAL A 171 9.57 -8.84 22.95
N PRO A 172 10.80 -8.56 23.43
CA PRO A 172 10.99 -7.62 24.51
C PRO A 172 10.66 -6.18 24.09
N ASP A 173 10.17 -5.41 25.05
CA ASP A 173 9.92 -3.99 24.91
C ASP A 173 10.77 -3.15 25.87
N LYS A 174 11.05 -1.91 25.47
CA LYS A 174 11.64 -0.87 26.29
C LYS A 174 10.64 0.26 26.45
N LYS A 175 10.39 0.65 27.70
CA LYS A 175 9.56 1.80 28.04
C LYS A 175 10.23 2.62 29.14
N LYS A 176 9.95 3.89 29.16
CA LYS A 176 10.36 4.83 30.22
C LYS A 176 9.12 5.33 30.95
N LYS A 177 9.34 6.10 32.04
CA LYS A 177 8.26 6.78 32.76
C LYS A 177 7.53 7.74 31.83
N MET A 178 6.24 7.94 32.07
CA MET A 178 5.45 8.94 31.39
C MET A 178 6.13 10.32 31.46
N GLY A 179 6.13 11.03 30.34
CA GLY A 179 6.78 12.35 30.21
C GLY A 179 8.31 12.31 30.11
N ALA A 180 8.92 11.13 30.02
CA ALA A 180 10.35 11.03 29.75
C ALA A 180 10.67 11.52 28.33
N ASP A 181 11.90 11.98 28.12
CA ASP A 181 12.39 12.32 26.79
C ASP A 181 12.30 11.08 25.85
N PRO A 182 11.57 11.18 24.74
CA PRO A 182 11.46 10.08 23.77
C PRO A 182 12.81 9.54 23.29
N ALA A 183 13.81 10.40 23.16
CA ALA A 183 15.16 10.02 22.74
C ALA A 183 15.90 9.17 23.79
N SER A 184 15.38 9.11 25.02
CA SER A 184 15.96 8.31 26.10
C SER A 184 15.50 6.85 26.10
N VAL A 185 14.49 6.50 25.27
CA VAL A 185 13.95 5.15 25.16
C VAL A 185 14.88 4.25 24.35
#